data_e63bd58a8823bd81eb5601ed9d96b39b
#
_entry.id   e63bd58a8823bd81eb5601ed9d96b39b
#
_cell.length_a   1.000
_cell.length_b   1.000
_cell.length_c   1.000
_cell.angle_alpha   90.00
_cell.angle_beta   90.00
_cell.angle_gamma   90.00
#
_symmetry.space_group_name_H-M   'P 1'
#
loop_
_entity.id
_entity.type
_entity.pdbx_description
1 polymer ?
#
loop_
_entity_poly.entity_id
_entity_poly.type
_entity_poly.pdbx_seq_one_letter_code
_entity_poly.pdbx_strand_id
1 'polypeptide(L)'
;MITRREFVNLGAAALAAPAIIKTRKPAAAAPIAFSTLGCPAWEWKTILDQAAQDGFAAIELRGLMGEMDLPKSPQFTGAKLKESMKDLEALGLKISDLGASANMHEPEAAKRAKQMDEAKRFIELAHQLRAPYVRVFPNQLVKGEERKTTIDRIVAGLRELGDYAKGSDVTVVVESHGEFATSPPLLEIIRGAGHPNVAFLWDAHHTCVAGEAPAETFKQLGRYVRHTHLKDSRPPKGDEKDRRYVLTGSGDVPVKETVKVLAAGGYRGYYCFEWEKRWHPEIEEPEIAFPHYAKVMRQYLAEAGVKW
;
A
#
# COMPACT_ATOMS: atom_id res chain seq x y z
N MET A 1 -62.48 56.22 2.22
CA MET A 1 -62.90 55.21 1.19
C MET A 1 -61.81 55.21 0.14
N ILE A 2 -60.91 54.26 0.22
CA ILE A 2 -59.81 54.06 -0.75
C ILE A 2 -60.27 53.00 -1.72
N THR A 3 -60.29 53.35 -3.01
CA THR A 3 -60.88 52.57 -4.08
C THR A 3 -59.99 51.41 -4.52
N ARG A 4 -60.64 50.31 -4.95
CA ARG A 4 -60.10 49.02 -5.39
C ARG A 4 -59.28 49.05 -6.70
N ARG A 5 -58.47 50.06 -6.99
CA ARG A 5 -57.81 50.19 -8.30
C ARG A 5 -56.27 50.36 -8.28
N GLU A 6 -55.64 50.15 -7.12
CA GLU A 6 -54.17 50.31 -7.02
C GLU A 6 -53.40 49.05 -6.62
N PHE A 7 -53.90 47.87 -6.94
CA PHE A 7 -53.19 46.61 -6.63
C PHE A 7 -53.01 45.76 -7.89
N VAL A 8 -52.52 46.36 -8.97
CA VAL A 8 -52.01 45.60 -10.12
C VAL A 8 -50.79 46.35 -10.63
N ASN A 9 -49.62 45.99 -10.17
CA ASN A 9 -48.36 46.01 -10.93
C ASN A 9 -47.22 45.78 -9.98
N LEU A 10 -46.51 44.72 -10.23
CA LEU A 10 -45.09 44.43 -10.05
C LEU A 10 -44.85 43.02 -9.53
N GLY A 11 -45.27 42.07 -10.34
CA GLY A 11 -44.70 40.70 -10.26
C GLY A 11 -43.70 40.52 -11.38
N ALA A 12 -42.52 41.13 -11.27
CA ALA A 12 -41.41 40.76 -12.12
C ALA A 12 -40.78 39.50 -11.57
N ALA A 13 -41.19 38.36 -12.12
CA ALA A 13 -40.54 37.07 -11.88
C ALA A 13 -39.10 37.14 -12.47
N ALA A 14 -38.15 37.35 -11.63
CA ALA A 14 -36.75 37.13 -11.98
C ALA A 14 -36.58 35.63 -12.21
N LEU A 15 -36.52 35.20 -13.45
CA LEU A 15 -36.05 33.87 -13.84
C LEU A 15 -34.58 33.77 -13.43
N ALA A 16 -34.32 33.20 -12.26
CA ALA A 16 -32.97 32.80 -11.87
C ALA A 16 -32.52 31.70 -12.84
N ALA A 17 -31.62 32.06 -13.76
CA ALA A 17 -30.93 31.07 -14.58
C ALA A 17 -30.23 30.07 -13.64
N PRO A 18 -30.34 28.75 -13.90
CA PRO A 18 -29.61 27.79 -13.09
C PRO A 18 -28.11 28.08 -13.20
N ALA A 19 -27.50 28.41 -12.09
CA ALA A 19 -26.04 28.52 -12.02
C ALA A 19 -25.49 27.16 -12.41
N ILE A 20 -24.85 27.06 -13.57
CA ILE A 20 -24.06 25.90 -13.96
C ILE A 20 -22.92 25.84 -12.97
N ILE A 21 -23.07 25.04 -11.91
CA ILE A 21 -21.99 24.65 -11.04
C ILE A 21 -21.05 23.86 -11.95
N LYS A 22 -20.01 24.52 -12.46
CA LYS A 22 -18.88 23.83 -13.07
C LYS A 22 -18.34 22.92 -11.99
N THR A 23 -18.70 21.64 -12.04
CA THR A 23 -18.06 20.62 -11.24
C THR A 23 -16.58 20.67 -11.61
N ARG A 24 -15.79 21.29 -10.77
CA ARG A 24 -14.34 21.30 -10.89
C ARG A 24 -13.94 19.82 -10.82
N LYS A 25 -13.36 19.31 -11.90
CA LYS A 25 -12.78 17.96 -11.88
C LYS A 25 -11.94 17.89 -10.60
N PRO A 26 -12.18 16.93 -9.69
CA PRO A 26 -11.40 16.89 -8.47
C PRO A 26 -9.92 16.92 -8.86
N ALA A 27 -9.14 17.76 -8.19
CA ALA A 27 -7.71 17.76 -8.39
C ALA A 27 -7.21 16.32 -8.23
N ALA A 28 -6.30 15.88 -9.10
CA ALA A 28 -5.76 14.54 -8.98
C ALA A 28 -5.21 14.36 -7.57
N ALA A 29 -5.53 13.25 -6.93
CA ALA A 29 -5.04 12.97 -5.58
C ALA A 29 -3.52 12.72 -5.63
N ALA A 30 -2.80 13.16 -4.60
CA ALA A 30 -1.38 12.82 -4.46
C ALA A 30 -1.20 11.29 -4.50
N PRO A 31 -0.12 10.76 -5.11
CA PRO A 31 0.09 9.31 -5.25
C PRO A 31 0.49 8.66 -3.91
N ILE A 32 -0.32 8.85 -2.89
CA ILE A 32 -0.14 8.28 -1.56
C ILE A 32 -1.19 7.21 -1.29
N ALA A 33 -0.78 6.17 -0.57
CA ALA A 33 -1.65 5.10 -0.08
C ALA A 33 -1.37 4.86 1.41
N PHE A 34 -2.26 4.13 2.08
CA PHE A 34 -1.97 3.53 3.37
C PHE A 34 -2.39 2.07 3.41
N SER A 35 -1.70 1.30 4.25
CA SER A 35 -2.03 -0.09 4.54
C SER A 35 -3.08 -0.20 5.64
N THR A 36 -4.06 -1.08 5.47
CA THR A 36 -5.06 -1.37 6.52
C THR A 36 -4.45 -2.05 7.75
N LEU A 37 -3.16 -2.42 7.70
CA LEU A 37 -2.38 -2.83 8.86
C LEU A 37 -2.40 -1.75 9.96
N GLY A 38 -2.44 -0.49 9.55
CA GLY A 38 -2.47 0.68 10.44
C GLY A 38 -3.80 0.93 11.12
N CYS A 39 -4.89 0.28 10.69
CA CYS A 39 -6.23 0.48 11.24
C CYS A 39 -6.99 -0.85 11.41
N PRO A 40 -6.44 -1.82 12.19
CA PRO A 40 -6.90 -3.20 12.21
C PRO A 40 -8.33 -3.41 12.71
N ALA A 41 -8.89 -2.42 13.43
CA ALA A 41 -10.25 -2.47 13.97
C ALA A 41 -11.29 -1.74 13.10
N TRP A 42 -10.86 -1.02 12.06
CA TRP A 42 -11.79 -0.22 11.26
C TRP A 42 -12.61 -1.08 10.30
N GLU A 43 -13.89 -0.74 10.20
CA GLU A 43 -14.78 -1.27 9.19
C GLU A 43 -14.46 -0.67 7.80
N TRP A 44 -14.87 -1.37 6.76
CA TRP A 44 -14.64 -0.98 5.37
C TRP A 44 -15.05 0.47 5.07
N LYS A 45 -16.25 0.86 5.53
CA LYS A 45 -16.73 2.23 5.32
C LYS A 45 -15.84 3.28 5.98
N THR A 46 -15.39 3.04 7.21
CA THR A 46 -14.49 3.95 7.93
C THR A 46 -13.16 4.11 7.20
N ILE A 47 -12.61 3.01 6.67
CA ILE A 47 -11.38 3.02 5.86
C ILE A 47 -11.55 3.91 4.62
N LEU A 48 -12.66 3.76 3.91
CA LEU A 48 -12.95 4.55 2.71
C LEU A 48 -13.15 6.03 3.01
N ASP A 49 -13.96 6.35 4.03
CA ASP A 49 -14.26 7.72 4.45
C ASP A 49 -12.96 8.44 4.84
N GLN A 50 -12.09 7.78 5.63
CA GLN A 50 -10.81 8.36 6.04
C GLN A 50 -9.85 8.52 4.85
N ALA A 51 -9.77 7.52 3.96
CA ALA A 51 -8.95 7.64 2.76
C ALA A 51 -9.34 8.85 1.91
N ALA A 52 -10.65 9.04 1.70
CA ALA A 52 -11.18 10.17 0.94
C ALA A 52 -10.97 11.51 1.67
N GLN A 53 -11.20 11.55 2.98
CA GLN A 53 -11.04 12.75 3.80
C GLN A 53 -9.59 13.25 3.80
N ASP A 54 -8.62 12.36 3.98
CA ASP A 54 -7.21 12.70 4.01
C ASP A 54 -6.59 12.84 2.62
N GLY A 55 -7.36 12.50 1.55
CA GLY A 55 -6.96 12.61 0.15
C GLY A 55 -5.88 11.63 -0.24
N PHE A 56 -5.97 10.40 0.26
CA PHE A 56 -5.24 9.26 -0.28
C PHE A 56 -5.81 8.88 -1.65
N ALA A 57 -4.95 8.40 -2.54
CA ALA A 57 -5.36 7.93 -3.86
C ALA A 57 -5.65 6.41 -3.88
N ALA A 58 -5.08 5.69 -2.93
CA ALA A 58 -5.22 4.24 -2.86
C ALA A 58 -5.12 3.70 -1.43
N ILE A 59 -5.53 2.45 -1.28
CA ILE A 59 -5.50 1.66 -0.05
C ILE A 59 -4.77 0.36 -0.35
N GLU A 60 -3.86 -0.04 0.51
CA GLU A 60 -3.31 -1.39 0.55
C GLU A 60 -4.13 -2.23 1.53
N LEU A 61 -4.52 -3.42 1.10
CA LEU A 61 -5.27 -4.35 1.94
C LEU A 61 -4.30 -5.37 2.58
N ARG A 62 -4.06 -5.25 3.89
CA ARG A 62 -3.24 -6.18 4.67
C ARG A 62 -4.01 -6.94 5.73
N GLY A 63 -5.27 -6.67 5.87
CA GLY A 63 -6.24 -7.25 6.78
C GLY A 63 -7.47 -6.36 6.86
N LEU A 64 -8.58 -6.90 7.35
CA LEU A 64 -9.82 -6.15 7.57
C LEU A 64 -10.52 -6.68 8.82
N MET A 65 -10.79 -5.81 9.80
CA MET A 65 -11.48 -6.18 11.05
C MET A 65 -10.87 -7.42 11.73
N GLY A 66 -9.54 -7.49 11.75
CA GLY A 66 -8.79 -8.60 12.33
C GLY A 66 -8.60 -9.82 11.42
N GLU A 67 -9.38 -10.00 10.35
CA GLU A 67 -9.18 -11.07 9.38
C GLU A 67 -8.01 -10.75 8.44
N MET A 68 -7.01 -11.64 8.45
CA MET A 68 -5.80 -11.51 7.63
C MET A 68 -5.90 -12.29 6.31
N ASP A 69 -6.71 -13.34 6.25
CA ASP A 69 -7.00 -14.08 5.02
C ASP A 69 -8.12 -13.38 4.24
N LEU A 70 -7.77 -12.26 3.61
CA LEU A 70 -8.72 -11.39 2.89
C LEU A 70 -9.66 -12.14 1.93
N PRO A 71 -9.25 -13.19 1.20
CA PRO A 71 -10.16 -14.01 0.41
C PRO A 71 -11.30 -14.66 1.21
N LYS A 72 -11.16 -14.78 2.53
CA LYS A 72 -12.22 -15.27 3.43
C LYS A 72 -13.07 -14.15 4.04
N SER A 73 -12.64 -12.90 3.91
CA SER A 73 -13.40 -11.77 4.45
C SER A 73 -14.78 -11.68 3.77
N PRO A 74 -15.88 -11.63 4.54
CA PRO A 74 -17.21 -11.43 3.98
C PRO A 74 -17.33 -10.15 3.12
N GLN A 75 -16.50 -9.15 3.39
CA GLN A 75 -16.46 -7.89 2.64
C GLN A 75 -16.05 -8.09 1.17
N PHE A 76 -15.17 -9.08 0.92
CA PHE A 76 -14.61 -9.33 -0.42
C PHE A 76 -15.15 -10.61 -1.06
N THR A 77 -16.37 -11.02 -0.71
CA THR A 77 -17.02 -12.20 -1.29
C THR A 77 -18.41 -11.84 -1.84
N GLY A 78 -18.82 -12.54 -2.89
CA GLY A 78 -20.18 -12.48 -3.44
C GLY A 78 -20.67 -11.06 -3.80
N ALA A 79 -21.84 -10.68 -3.26
CA ALA A 79 -22.44 -9.37 -3.52
C ALA A 79 -21.63 -8.22 -2.91
N LYS A 80 -21.06 -8.42 -1.71
CA LYS A 80 -20.27 -7.40 -1.00
C LYS A 80 -19.00 -7.00 -1.75
N LEU A 81 -18.34 -7.92 -2.46
CA LEU A 81 -17.24 -7.58 -3.34
C LEU A 81 -17.64 -6.55 -4.40
N LYS A 82 -18.82 -6.76 -5.01
CA LYS A 82 -19.34 -5.82 -6.04
C LYS A 82 -19.70 -4.46 -5.44
N GLU A 83 -20.21 -4.44 -4.21
CA GLU A 83 -20.48 -3.20 -3.46
C GLU A 83 -19.16 -2.49 -3.16
N SER A 84 -18.15 -3.19 -2.64
CA SER A 84 -16.82 -2.63 -2.39
C SER A 84 -16.21 -1.99 -3.62
N MET A 85 -16.34 -2.62 -4.78
CA MET A 85 -15.86 -2.04 -6.05
C MET A 85 -16.60 -0.76 -6.44
N LYS A 86 -17.92 -0.70 -6.22
CA LYS A 86 -18.72 0.52 -6.45
C LYS A 86 -18.33 1.64 -5.50
N ASP A 87 -18.10 1.30 -4.23
CA ASP A 87 -17.70 2.28 -3.21
C ASP A 87 -16.33 2.91 -3.58
N LEU A 88 -15.36 2.08 -3.97
CA LEU A 88 -14.05 2.54 -4.44
C LEU A 88 -14.19 3.46 -5.66
N GLU A 89 -15.00 3.06 -6.64
CA GLU A 89 -15.23 3.84 -7.87
C GLU A 89 -15.90 5.18 -7.56
N ALA A 90 -16.92 5.19 -6.69
CA ALA A 90 -17.63 6.40 -6.29
C ALA A 90 -16.70 7.44 -5.61
N LEU A 91 -15.70 6.99 -4.86
CA LEU A 91 -14.73 7.84 -4.19
C LEU A 91 -13.46 8.09 -5.03
N GLY A 92 -13.32 7.45 -6.18
CA GLY A 92 -12.11 7.53 -7.01
C GLY A 92 -10.89 6.85 -6.39
N LEU A 93 -11.09 5.99 -5.39
CA LEU A 93 -10.04 5.25 -4.71
C LEU A 93 -9.63 4.00 -5.49
N LYS A 94 -8.36 3.59 -5.31
CA LYS A 94 -7.81 2.36 -5.89
C LYS A 94 -7.36 1.41 -4.77
N ILE A 95 -7.23 0.13 -5.10
CA ILE A 95 -6.44 -0.79 -4.27
C ILE A 95 -5.03 -0.83 -4.87
N SER A 96 -4.02 -0.54 -4.03
CA SER A 96 -2.61 -0.49 -4.47
C SER A 96 -1.93 -1.85 -4.45
N ASP A 97 -2.24 -2.66 -3.45
CA ASP A 97 -1.65 -3.98 -3.22
C ASP A 97 -2.54 -4.81 -2.28
N LEU A 98 -2.40 -6.13 -2.33
CA LEU A 98 -2.90 -7.05 -1.32
C LEU A 98 -1.72 -7.76 -0.64
N GLY A 99 -1.55 -7.54 0.66
CA GLY A 99 -0.48 -8.17 1.43
C GLY A 99 -0.84 -9.59 1.89
N ALA A 100 -0.41 -10.63 1.19
CA ALA A 100 -0.52 -12.01 1.67
C ALA A 100 0.50 -12.29 2.79
N SER A 101 0.21 -13.26 3.68
CA SER A 101 1.17 -13.71 4.70
C SER A 101 2.11 -14.80 4.18
N ALA A 102 2.05 -15.10 2.90
CA ALA A 102 2.74 -16.22 2.26
C ALA A 102 4.27 -16.08 2.31
N ASN A 103 4.92 -17.09 2.90
CA ASN A 103 6.36 -17.16 3.13
C ASN A 103 7.02 -18.10 2.12
N MET A 104 7.87 -17.58 1.25
CA MET A 104 8.48 -18.36 0.16
C MET A 104 9.64 -19.25 0.61
N HIS A 105 10.23 -18.98 1.78
CA HIS A 105 11.35 -19.77 2.34
C HIS A 105 10.94 -21.10 2.95
N GLU A 106 9.64 -21.34 3.21
CA GLU A 106 9.14 -22.50 3.98
C GLU A 106 9.69 -23.84 3.49
N PRO A 107 10.48 -24.57 4.30
CA PRO A 107 11.13 -25.81 3.88
C PRO A 107 10.20 -27.01 3.86
N GLU A 108 9.22 -27.05 4.76
CA GLU A 108 8.29 -28.19 4.87
C GLU A 108 7.27 -28.16 3.73
N ALA A 109 7.23 -29.22 2.93
CA ALA A 109 6.41 -29.28 1.72
C ALA A 109 4.91 -29.02 1.97
N ALA A 110 4.34 -29.57 3.04
CA ALA A 110 2.92 -29.39 3.36
C ALA A 110 2.60 -27.95 3.82
N LYS A 111 3.50 -27.29 4.55
CA LYS A 111 3.36 -25.88 4.93
C LYS A 111 3.59 -24.98 3.71
N ARG A 112 4.58 -25.27 2.92
CA ARG A 112 4.85 -24.51 1.67
C ARG A 112 3.65 -24.56 0.72
N ALA A 113 3.00 -25.72 0.58
CA ALA A 113 1.77 -25.84 -0.22
C ALA A 113 0.67 -24.88 0.26
N LYS A 114 0.52 -24.69 1.58
CA LYS A 114 -0.44 -23.73 2.16
C LYS A 114 -0.05 -22.28 1.87
N GLN A 115 1.25 -21.94 1.92
CA GLN A 115 1.73 -20.60 1.56
C GLN A 115 1.44 -20.29 0.08
N MET A 116 1.67 -21.27 -0.79
CA MET A 116 1.40 -21.15 -2.23
C MET A 116 -0.11 -21.00 -2.50
N ASP A 117 -0.96 -21.79 -1.81
CA ASP A 117 -2.41 -21.70 -1.90
C ASP A 117 -2.91 -20.33 -1.45
N GLU A 118 -2.43 -19.83 -0.31
CA GLU A 118 -2.76 -18.50 0.16
C GLU A 118 -2.42 -17.43 -0.89
N ALA A 119 -1.18 -17.41 -1.39
CA ALA A 119 -0.77 -16.44 -2.40
C ALA A 119 -1.62 -16.49 -3.67
N LYS A 120 -1.98 -17.70 -4.15
CA LYS A 120 -2.85 -17.88 -5.32
C LYS A 120 -4.25 -17.31 -5.09
N ARG A 121 -4.86 -17.57 -3.94
CA ARG A 121 -6.18 -16.98 -3.57
C ARG A 121 -6.12 -15.46 -3.47
N PHE A 122 -5.00 -14.90 -2.98
CA PHE A 122 -4.79 -13.45 -2.98
C PHE A 122 -4.64 -12.89 -4.40
N ILE A 123 -3.98 -13.59 -5.33
CA ILE A 123 -3.90 -13.20 -6.75
C ILE A 123 -5.30 -13.17 -7.37
N GLU A 124 -6.14 -14.16 -7.09
CA GLU A 124 -7.52 -14.20 -7.59
C GLU A 124 -8.35 -13.01 -7.05
N LEU A 125 -8.22 -12.72 -5.75
CA LEU A 125 -8.90 -11.57 -5.15
C LEU A 125 -8.37 -10.25 -5.69
N ALA A 126 -7.05 -10.12 -5.85
CA ALA A 126 -6.43 -8.92 -6.42
C ALA A 126 -6.94 -8.63 -7.85
N HIS A 127 -7.03 -9.67 -8.68
CA HIS A 127 -7.64 -9.54 -10.02
C HIS A 127 -9.09 -9.02 -9.94
N GLN A 128 -9.92 -9.57 -9.04
CA GLN A 128 -11.31 -9.15 -8.87
C GLN A 128 -11.42 -7.71 -8.35
N LEU A 129 -10.52 -7.28 -7.47
CA LEU A 129 -10.44 -5.92 -6.92
C LEU A 129 -9.70 -4.95 -7.85
N ARG A 130 -9.17 -5.41 -8.98
CA ARG A 130 -8.30 -4.64 -9.90
C ARG A 130 -7.07 -4.07 -9.19
N ALA A 131 -6.58 -4.77 -8.18
CA ALA A 131 -5.33 -4.45 -7.52
C ALA A 131 -4.16 -4.97 -8.37
N PRO A 132 -3.14 -4.15 -8.65
CA PRO A 132 -2.06 -4.54 -9.54
C PRO A 132 -1.04 -5.50 -8.91
N TYR A 133 -1.02 -5.60 -7.57
CA TYR A 133 0.05 -6.32 -6.88
C TYR A 133 -0.50 -7.25 -5.79
N VAL A 134 0.28 -8.32 -5.55
CA VAL A 134 0.14 -9.18 -4.37
C VAL A 134 1.53 -9.35 -3.76
N ARG A 135 1.68 -8.96 -2.51
CA ARG A 135 2.93 -9.09 -1.77
C ARG A 135 3.07 -10.47 -1.13
N VAL A 136 4.29 -11.00 -1.22
CA VAL A 136 4.76 -12.20 -0.51
C VAL A 136 6.11 -11.94 0.17
N PHE A 137 6.47 -12.78 1.14
CA PHE A 137 7.69 -12.62 1.93
C PHE A 137 8.80 -13.62 1.55
N PRO A 138 10.06 -13.19 1.48
CA PRO A 138 11.23 -14.08 1.47
C PRO A 138 11.61 -14.52 2.89
N ASN A 139 11.43 -13.69 3.88
CA ASN A 139 11.65 -13.73 5.32
C ASN A 139 13.04 -14.15 5.80
N GLN A 140 13.39 -15.44 5.81
CA GLN A 140 14.59 -15.91 6.49
C GLN A 140 15.30 -17.06 5.78
N LEU A 141 16.57 -17.23 6.08
CA LEU A 141 17.32 -18.43 5.74
C LEU A 141 16.91 -19.57 6.65
N VAL A 142 16.85 -20.77 6.11
CA VAL A 142 16.46 -21.93 6.90
C VAL A 142 17.70 -22.46 7.67
N LYS A 143 17.59 -22.47 8.99
CA LYS A 143 18.67 -22.94 9.85
C LYS A 143 19.04 -24.39 9.54
N GLY A 144 20.31 -24.64 9.32
CA GLY A 144 20.83 -25.99 9.02
C GLY A 144 20.79 -26.37 7.54
N GLU A 145 20.29 -25.48 6.65
CA GLU A 145 20.42 -25.64 5.21
C GLU A 145 21.51 -24.74 4.63
N GLU A 146 22.03 -25.11 3.48
CA GLU A 146 22.86 -24.21 2.69
C GLU A 146 22.02 -23.00 2.22
N ARG A 147 22.57 -21.80 2.30
CA ARG A 147 21.92 -20.56 1.85
C ARG A 147 21.30 -20.70 0.45
N LYS A 148 22.03 -21.34 -0.47
CA LYS A 148 21.57 -21.55 -1.84
C LYS A 148 20.27 -22.34 -1.92
N THR A 149 20.09 -23.35 -1.09
CA THR A 149 18.87 -24.19 -1.06
C THR A 149 17.64 -23.36 -0.71
N THR A 150 17.75 -22.48 0.30
CA THR A 150 16.66 -21.56 0.66
C THR A 150 16.36 -20.58 -0.47
N ILE A 151 17.38 -19.97 -1.09
CA ILE A 151 17.19 -19.03 -2.20
C ILE A 151 16.55 -19.72 -3.41
N ASP A 152 17.01 -20.90 -3.79
CA ASP A 152 16.43 -21.65 -4.91
C ASP A 152 14.94 -21.97 -4.66
N ARG A 153 14.57 -22.26 -3.41
CA ARG A 153 13.17 -22.48 -3.00
C ARG A 153 12.33 -21.22 -3.16
N ILE A 154 12.83 -20.07 -2.68
CA ILE A 154 12.16 -18.77 -2.83
C ILE A 154 11.97 -18.45 -4.32
N VAL A 155 13.00 -18.60 -5.12
CA VAL A 155 13.00 -18.39 -6.56
C VAL A 155 11.98 -19.28 -7.27
N ALA A 156 11.92 -20.56 -6.91
CA ALA A 156 10.97 -21.52 -7.48
C ALA A 156 9.52 -21.11 -7.13
N GLY A 157 9.26 -20.75 -5.87
CA GLY A 157 7.94 -20.28 -5.45
C GLY A 157 7.50 -19.02 -6.18
N LEU A 158 8.39 -18.03 -6.33
CA LEU A 158 8.09 -16.80 -7.07
C LEU A 158 7.81 -17.06 -8.56
N ARG A 159 8.54 -17.96 -9.20
CA ARG A 159 8.28 -18.37 -10.59
C ARG A 159 6.90 -19.01 -10.73
N GLU A 160 6.56 -19.94 -9.84
CA GLU A 160 5.25 -20.61 -9.84
C GLU A 160 4.12 -19.58 -9.66
N LEU A 161 4.25 -18.65 -8.74
CA LEU A 161 3.25 -17.58 -8.55
C LEU A 161 3.20 -16.62 -9.74
N GLY A 162 4.35 -16.29 -10.32
CA GLY A 162 4.41 -15.49 -11.55
C GLY A 162 3.71 -16.17 -12.72
N ASP A 163 3.92 -17.49 -12.90
CA ASP A 163 3.20 -18.30 -13.89
C ASP A 163 1.70 -18.34 -13.63
N TYR A 164 1.29 -18.48 -12.36
CA TYR A 164 -0.12 -18.47 -11.96
C TYR A 164 -0.79 -17.12 -12.23
N ALA A 165 -0.08 -16.02 -12.03
CA ALA A 165 -0.58 -14.66 -12.24
C ALA A 165 -0.68 -14.27 -13.73
N LYS A 166 -0.21 -15.10 -14.67
CA LYS A 166 -0.32 -14.79 -16.12
C LYS A 166 -1.76 -14.57 -16.55
N GLY A 167 -2.02 -13.44 -17.19
CA GLY A 167 -3.34 -13.09 -17.72
C GLY A 167 -4.32 -12.51 -16.69
N SER A 168 -3.89 -12.32 -15.42
CA SER A 168 -4.72 -11.72 -14.38
C SER A 168 -4.51 -10.20 -14.19
N ASP A 169 -3.56 -9.59 -14.92
CA ASP A 169 -3.08 -8.21 -14.70
C ASP A 169 -2.44 -7.99 -13.31
N VAL A 170 -2.15 -9.07 -12.57
CA VAL A 170 -1.52 -9.02 -11.25
C VAL A 170 -0.04 -9.35 -11.35
N THR A 171 0.79 -8.61 -10.63
CA THR A 171 2.21 -8.88 -10.45
C THR A 171 2.46 -9.27 -8.99
N VAL A 172 3.18 -10.37 -8.77
CA VAL A 172 3.63 -10.78 -7.44
C VAL A 172 4.85 -9.95 -7.07
N VAL A 173 4.80 -9.28 -5.92
CA VAL A 173 5.93 -8.49 -5.43
C VAL A 173 6.52 -9.12 -4.18
N VAL A 174 7.83 -9.36 -4.22
CA VAL A 174 8.58 -9.83 -3.06
C VAL A 174 9.05 -8.62 -2.25
N GLU A 175 8.80 -8.63 -0.94
CA GLU A 175 9.14 -7.53 -0.05
C GLU A 175 10.56 -7.64 0.50
N SER A 176 11.24 -6.51 0.70
CA SER A 176 12.45 -6.43 1.55
C SER A 176 12.05 -6.65 3.01
N HIS A 177 12.27 -7.86 3.53
CA HIS A 177 11.81 -8.24 4.87
C HIS A 177 12.72 -9.29 5.51
N GLY A 178 12.83 -9.25 6.85
CA GLY A 178 13.58 -10.23 7.63
C GLY A 178 15.08 -10.23 7.27
N GLU A 179 15.65 -11.41 7.05
CA GLU A 179 17.07 -11.55 6.67
C GLU A 179 17.36 -11.13 5.21
N PHE A 180 16.31 -10.88 4.42
CA PHE A 180 16.37 -10.38 3.06
C PHE A 180 16.04 -8.88 2.99
N ALA A 181 16.57 -8.10 3.96
CA ALA A 181 16.31 -6.66 4.05
C ALA A 181 17.23 -5.80 3.18
N THR A 182 18.32 -6.33 2.63
CA THR A 182 19.28 -5.57 1.80
C THR A 182 19.23 -5.96 0.33
N SER A 183 19.73 -5.10 -0.55
CA SER A 183 19.63 -5.28 -1.99
C SER A 183 20.37 -6.50 -2.58
N PRO A 184 21.57 -6.94 -2.10
CA PRO A 184 22.26 -8.06 -2.73
C PRO A 184 21.46 -9.38 -2.75
N PRO A 185 20.93 -9.90 -1.63
CA PRO A 185 20.16 -11.14 -1.63
C PRO A 185 18.81 -10.99 -2.36
N LEU A 186 18.17 -9.82 -2.31
CA LEU A 186 16.94 -9.55 -3.05
C LEU A 186 17.17 -9.52 -4.55
N LEU A 187 18.27 -8.94 -5.00
CA LEU A 187 18.66 -8.92 -6.41
C LEU A 187 18.92 -10.34 -6.94
N GLU A 188 19.54 -11.19 -6.14
CA GLU A 188 19.75 -12.61 -6.44
C GLU A 188 18.41 -13.33 -6.64
N ILE A 189 17.46 -13.14 -5.71
CA ILE A 189 16.11 -13.72 -5.77
C ILE A 189 15.35 -13.23 -7.01
N ILE A 190 15.31 -11.92 -7.24
CA ILE A 190 14.52 -11.34 -8.33
C ILE A 190 15.10 -11.74 -9.70
N ARG A 191 16.42 -11.71 -9.84
CA ARG A 191 17.10 -12.18 -11.07
C ARG A 191 16.94 -13.67 -11.27
N GLY A 192 17.04 -14.44 -10.18
CA GLY A 192 16.79 -15.87 -10.19
C GLY A 192 15.37 -16.19 -10.63
N ALA A 193 14.37 -15.46 -10.15
CA ALA A 193 12.99 -15.62 -10.61
C ALA A 193 12.85 -15.30 -12.10
N GLY A 194 13.39 -14.17 -12.56
CA GLY A 194 13.47 -13.79 -13.96
C GLY A 194 12.12 -13.81 -14.69
N HIS A 195 11.04 -13.47 -13.98
CA HIS A 195 9.68 -13.63 -14.47
C HIS A 195 8.99 -12.26 -14.65
N PRO A 196 8.24 -11.99 -15.74
CA PRO A 196 7.63 -10.69 -16.00
C PRO A 196 6.56 -10.30 -14.96
N ASN A 197 5.87 -11.29 -14.34
CA ASN A 197 4.89 -11.08 -13.29
C ASN A 197 5.49 -11.21 -11.89
N VAL A 198 6.83 -11.05 -11.74
CA VAL A 198 7.52 -10.97 -10.45
C VAL A 198 8.30 -9.68 -10.37
N ALA A 199 8.11 -8.93 -9.28
CA ALA A 199 8.75 -7.64 -9.08
C ALA A 199 9.09 -7.42 -7.60
N PHE A 200 9.40 -6.20 -7.21
CA PHE A 200 9.88 -5.83 -5.89
C PHE A 200 8.93 -4.83 -5.20
N LEU A 201 8.59 -5.14 -3.96
CA LEU A 201 8.05 -4.20 -3.01
C LEU A 201 9.19 -3.72 -2.12
N TRP A 202 9.49 -2.43 -2.21
CA TRP A 202 10.53 -1.84 -1.40
C TRP A 202 9.97 -1.31 -0.07
N ASP A 203 10.13 -2.08 0.99
CA ASP A 203 10.03 -1.52 2.34
C ASP A 203 11.33 -0.78 2.66
N ALA A 204 11.27 0.53 2.58
CA ALA A 204 12.45 1.38 2.76
C ALA A 204 12.91 1.42 4.22
N HIS A 205 12.01 1.19 5.18
CA HIS A 205 12.38 1.10 6.59
C HIS A 205 13.31 -0.09 6.82
N HIS A 206 12.95 -1.27 6.31
CA HIS A 206 13.77 -2.47 6.51
C HIS A 206 15.16 -2.36 5.91
N THR A 207 15.26 -1.83 4.68
CA THR A 207 16.59 -1.63 4.04
C THR A 207 17.44 -0.63 4.80
N CYS A 208 16.86 0.50 5.24
CA CYS A 208 17.59 1.54 5.97
C CYS A 208 18.04 1.07 7.37
N VAL A 209 17.16 0.36 8.09
CA VAL A 209 17.49 -0.20 9.41
C VAL A 209 18.56 -1.29 9.29
N ALA A 210 18.60 -2.02 8.18
CA ALA A 210 19.69 -2.95 7.87
C ALA A 210 21.00 -2.26 7.43
N GLY A 211 21.03 -0.91 7.41
CA GLY A 211 22.22 -0.12 7.12
C GLY A 211 22.44 0.24 5.66
N GLU A 212 21.49 -0.01 4.79
CA GLU A 212 21.58 0.32 3.37
C GLU A 212 20.91 1.66 3.05
N ALA A 213 21.65 2.60 2.48
CA ALA A 213 21.12 3.91 2.12
C ALA A 213 20.11 3.81 0.94
N PRO A 214 19.08 4.69 0.90
CA PRO A 214 18.06 4.66 -0.17
C PRO A 214 18.63 4.71 -1.58
N ALA A 215 19.67 5.50 -1.80
CA ALA A 215 20.31 5.61 -3.11
C ALA A 215 20.99 4.31 -3.54
N GLU A 216 21.58 3.56 -2.60
CA GLU A 216 22.21 2.28 -2.90
C GLU A 216 21.20 1.20 -3.23
N THR A 217 20.13 1.07 -2.42
CA THR A 217 19.02 0.16 -2.72
C THR A 217 18.42 0.46 -4.09
N PHE A 218 18.13 1.73 -4.37
CA PHE A 218 17.49 2.11 -5.64
C PHE A 218 18.41 1.87 -6.83
N LYS A 219 19.71 2.11 -6.71
CA LYS A 219 20.70 1.82 -7.76
C LYS A 219 20.66 0.35 -8.19
N GLN A 220 20.46 -0.56 -7.26
CA GLN A 220 20.45 -2.00 -7.53
C GLN A 220 19.06 -2.53 -7.93
N LEU A 221 18.01 -2.10 -7.22
CA LEU A 221 16.66 -2.67 -7.31
C LEU A 221 15.63 -1.75 -7.96
N GLY A 222 15.93 -0.47 -8.20
CA GLY A 222 14.97 0.54 -8.63
C GLY A 222 14.13 0.15 -9.84
N ARG A 223 14.71 -0.50 -10.84
CA ARG A 223 13.99 -0.98 -12.04
C ARG A 223 12.92 -2.05 -11.75
N TYR A 224 13.03 -2.73 -10.61
CA TYR A 224 12.10 -3.77 -10.19
C TYR A 224 11.03 -3.25 -9.23
N VAL A 225 11.20 -2.06 -8.65
CA VAL A 225 10.25 -1.49 -7.70
C VAL A 225 8.91 -1.25 -8.37
N ARG A 226 7.85 -1.81 -7.78
CA ARG A 226 6.47 -1.59 -8.22
C ARG A 226 5.60 -1.03 -7.11
N HIS A 227 5.91 -1.35 -5.86
CA HIS A 227 5.23 -0.85 -4.69
C HIS A 227 6.23 -0.48 -3.61
N THR A 228 5.82 0.36 -2.65
CA THR A 228 6.71 0.80 -1.57
C THR A 228 5.97 0.82 -0.24
N HIS A 229 6.67 0.43 0.83
CA HIS A 229 6.29 0.70 2.20
C HIS A 229 7.18 1.77 2.79
N LEU A 230 6.54 2.80 3.35
CA LEU A 230 7.20 3.91 4.03
C LEU A 230 6.67 4.03 5.44
N LYS A 231 7.56 4.02 6.40
CA LYS A 231 7.31 4.22 7.82
C LYS A 231 8.56 4.76 8.49
N ASP A 232 8.38 5.39 9.63
CA ASP A 232 9.48 6.01 10.37
C ASP A 232 9.59 5.39 11.76
N SER A 233 10.80 5.34 12.29
CA SER A 233 11.05 4.80 13.62
C SER A 233 12.26 5.46 14.26
N ARG A 234 12.41 5.25 15.58
CA ARG A 234 13.59 5.65 16.36
C ARG A 234 14.33 4.42 16.84
N PRO A 235 15.65 4.52 17.04
CA PRO A 235 16.41 3.51 17.76
C PRO A 235 15.82 3.26 19.16
N PRO A 236 16.00 2.04 19.69
CA PRO A 236 15.60 1.74 21.07
C PRO A 236 16.32 2.65 22.07
N LYS A 237 15.65 3.01 23.17
CA LYS A 237 16.20 3.83 24.25
C LYS A 237 16.12 3.08 25.57
N GLY A 238 17.18 3.18 26.37
CA GLY A 238 17.24 2.53 27.67
C GLY A 238 17.15 1.01 27.53
N ASP A 239 16.14 0.42 28.17
CA ASP A 239 15.91 -1.04 28.19
C ASP A 239 15.03 -1.55 27.04
N GLU A 240 14.63 -0.69 26.10
CA GLU A 240 13.89 -1.08 24.92
C GLU A 240 14.75 -2.03 24.06
N LYS A 241 14.13 -3.10 23.52
CA LYS A 241 14.82 -4.06 22.64
C LYS A 241 14.64 -3.73 21.17
N ASP A 242 13.49 -3.18 20.82
CA ASP A 242 13.06 -2.95 19.45
C ASP A 242 12.98 -1.45 19.15
N ARG A 243 13.08 -1.12 17.87
CA ARG A 243 12.83 0.25 17.39
C ARG A 243 11.38 0.62 17.63
N ARG A 244 11.14 1.87 18.01
CA ARG A 244 9.79 2.42 18.18
C ARG A 244 9.34 3.11 16.90
N TYR A 245 8.23 2.71 16.34
CA TYR A 245 7.59 3.41 15.25
C TYR A 245 7.07 4.77 15.71
N VAL A 246 7.26 5.79 14.88
CA VAL A 246 6.90 7.18 15.17
C VAL A 246 6.29 7.83 13.92
N LEU A 247 5.59 8.94 14.14
CA LEU A 247 5.03 9.72 13.02
C LEU A 247 6.11 10.12 12.02
N THR A 248 5.81 10.03 10.75
CA THR A 248 6.73 10.29 9.63
C THR A 248 7.42 11.64 9.77
N GLY A 249 8.75 11.65 9.67
CA GLY A 249 9.60 12.82 9.85
C GLY A 249 10.02 13.08 11.31
N SER A 250 9.62 12.21 12.24
CA SER A 250 9.99 12.32 13.68
C SER A 250 11.03 11.31 14.10
N GLY A 251 11.39 10.37 13.23
CA GLY A 251 12.41 9.33 13.46
C GLY A 251 13.75 9.62 12.81
N ASP A 252 14.51 8.56 12.58
CA ASP A 252 15.82 8.60 11.91
C ASP A 252 15.83 7.85 10.57
N VAL A 253 14.70 7.26 10.16
CA VAL A 253 14.56 6.64 8.84
C VAL A 253 14.51 7.74 7.77
N PRO A 254 15.35 7.68 6.73
CA PRO A 254 15.45 8.74 5.73
C PRO A 254 14.30 8.73 4.71
N VAL A 255 13.04 8.81 5.21
CA VAL A 255 11.82 8.76 4.38
C VAL A 255 11.83 9.84 3.29
N LYS A 256 12.23 11.06 3.66
CA LYS A 256 12.32 12.17 2.70
C LYS A 256 13.34 11.92 1.58
N GLU A 257 14.49 11.34 1.91
CA GLU A 257 15.50 10.96 0.94
C GLU A 257 14.99 9.84 0.02
N THR A 258 14.34 8.83 0.61
CA THR A 258 13.70 7.74 -0.15
C THR A 258 12.72 8.28 -1.19
N VAL A 259 11.86 9.25 -0.80
CA VAL A 259 10.92 9.91 -1.73
C VAL A 259 11.67 10.60 -2.87
N LYS A 260 12.76 11.33 -2.57
CA LYS A 260 13.58 11.99 -3.59
C LYS A 260 14.21 11.00 -4.57
N VAL A 261 14.76 9.92 -4.05
CA VAL A 261 15.40 8.86 -4.86
C VAL A 261 14.39 8.19 -5.78
N LEU A 262 13.21 7.83 -5.26
CA LEU A 262 12.10 7.26 -6.04
C LEU A 262 11.63 8.21 -7.14
N ALA A 263 11.41 9.48 -6.80
CA ALA A 263 10.95 10.50 -7.74
C ALA A 263 11.99 10.75 -8.86
N ALA A 264 13.25 10.92 -8.50
CA ALA A 264 14.36 11.09 -9.45
C ALA A 264 14.52 9.90 -10.38
N GLY A 265 14.27 8.68 -9.88
CA GLY A 265 14.29 7.45 -10.65
C GLY A 265 13.03 7.19 -11.49
N GLY A 266 12.06 8.11 -11.47
CA GLY A 266 10.84 8.02 -12.30
C GLY A 266 9.79 7.06 -11.76
N TYR A 267 9.81 6.73 -10.46
CA TYR A 267 8.77 5.92 -9.84
C TYR A 267 7.37 6.52 -10.04
N ARG A 268 6.41 5.70 -10.41
CA ARG A 268 5.02 6.10 -10.73
C ARG A 268 3.97 5.39 -9.89
N GLY A 269 4.39 4.55 -8.94
CA GLY A 269 3.50 3.86 -8.01
C GLY A 269 3.08 4.75 -6.84
N TYR A 270 2.42 4.12 -5.88
CA TYR A 270 1.98 4.79 -4.66
C TYR A 270 3.08 4.78 -3.61
N TYR A 271 3.20 5.87 -2.88
CA TYR A 271 4.00 5.99 -1.66
C TYR A 271 3.11 5.53 -0.52
N CYS A 272 3.24 4.26 -0.12
CA CYS A 272 2.32 3.61 0.81
C CYS A 272 2.81 3.72 2.25
N PHE A 273 1.95 4.21 3.13
CA PHE A 273 2.19 4.24 4.57
C PHE A 273 1.84 2.89 5.18
N GLU A 274 2.82 2.15 5.61
CA GLU A 274 2.63 0.92 6.38
C GLU A 274 2.77 1.23 7.87
N TRP A 275 1.67 1.68 8.50
CA TRP A 275 1.62 1.95 9.92
C TRP A 275 1.41 0.66 10.68
N GLU A 276 2.31 0.33 11.60
CA GLU A 276 2.41 -0.99 12.26
C GLU A 276 1.45 -1.18 13.45
N LYS A 277 0.33 -0.47 13.48
CA LYS A 277 -0.61 -0.44 14.62
C LYS A 277 -1.11 -1.82 15.05
N ARG A 278 -1.29 -2.74 14.10
CA ARG A 278 -1.71 -4.11 14.40
C ARG A 278 -0.72 -4.86 15.29
N TRP A 279 0.57 -4.65 15.06
CA TRP A 279 1.64 -5.34 15.77
C TRP A 279 2.19 -4.53 16.95
N HIS A 280 1.97 -3.23 16.92
CA HIS A 280 2.43 -2.24 17.88
C HIS A 280 1.24 -1.40 18.37
N PRO A 281 0.34 -1.97 19.22
CA PRO A 281 -0.86 -1.27 19.67
C PRO A 281 -0.56 -0.01 20.49
N GLU A 282 0.66 0.16 20.98
CA GLU A 282 1.13 1.30 21.77
C GLU A 282 1.46 2.55 20.96
N ILE A 283 1.59 2.46 19.62
CA ILE A 283 1.87 3.63 18.78
C ILE A 283 0.61 4.46 18.54
N GLU A 284 0.78 5.67 17.98
CA GLU A 284 -0.32 6.61 17.75
C GLU A 284 -1.47 5.97 16.96
N GLU A 285 -2.71 6.40 17.29
CA GLU A 285 -3.92 5.93 16.60
C GLU A 285 -3.94 6.35 15.13
N PRO A 286 -4.58 5.57 14.24
CA PRO A 286 -4.65 5.88 12.82
C PRO A 286 -5.28 7.25 12.52
N GLU A 287 -6.22 7.74 13.36
CA GLU A 287 -6.83 9.06 13.26
C GLU A 287 -5.80 10.21 13.40
N ILE A 288 -4.65 9.92 14.02
CA ILE A 288 -3.52 10.85 14.13
C ILE A 288 -2.49 10.59 13.04
N ALA A 289 -2.14 9.32 12.84
CA ALA A 289 -1.04 8.92 11.99
C ALA A 289 -1.33 9.13 10.50
N PHE A 290 -2.55 8.82 10.01
CA PHE A 290 -2.89 8.92 8.59
C PHE A 290 -2.94 10.36 8.09
N PRO A 291 -3.67 11.30 8.71
CA PRO A 291 -3.65 12.69 8.26
C PRO A 291 -2.26 13.33 8.40
N HIS A 292 -1.48 12.95 9.43
CA HIS A 292 -0.09 13.39 9.55
C HIS A 292 0.76 12.93 8.35
N TYR A 293 0.72 11.62 8.03
CA TYR A 293 1.43 11.07 6.88
C TYR A 293 1.04 11.78 5.59
N ALA A 294 -0.26 11.91 5.33
CA ALA A 294 -0.77 12.55 4.14
C ALA A 294 -0.28 14.00 3.98
N LYS A 295 -0.20 14.74 5.09
CA LYS A 295 0.34 16.12 5.12
C LYS A 295 1.83 16.15 4.80
N VAL A 296 2.62 15.33 5.50
CA VAL A 296 4.09 15.30 5.36
C VAL A 296 4.48 14.80 3.98
N MET A 297 3.83 13.77 3.48
CA MET A 297 4.15 13.21 2.16
C MET A 297 3.83 14.15 1.02
N ARG A 298 2.73 14.91 1.07
CA ARG A 298 2.48 15.96 0.07
C ARG A 298 3.61 16.98 0.01
N GLN A 299 4.15 17.37 1.15
CA GLN A 299 5.31 18.26 1.21
C GLN A 299 6.54 17.61 0.57
N TYR A 300 6.88 16.35 0.95
CA TYR A 300 8.05 15.64 0.42
C TYR A 300 7.94 15.41 -1.09
N LEU A 301 6.76 15.04 -1.58
CA LEU A 301 6.50 14.85 -3.00
C LEU A 301 6.63 16.16 -3.79
N ALA A 302 6.09 17.27 -3.28
CA ALA A 302 6.22 18.58 -3.89
C ALA A 302 7.69 19.02 -3.96
N GLU A 303 8.45 18.85 -2.88
CA GLU A 303 9.88 19.17 -2.84
C GLU A 303 10.72 18.25 -3.77
N ALA A 304 10.25 17.02 -4.01
CA ALA A 304 10.86 16.10 -4.98
C ALA A 304 10.42 16.35 -6.44
N GLY A 305 9.53 17.34 -6.68
CA GLY A 305 9.04 17.68 -8.02
C GLY A 305 8.02 16.70 -8.60
N VAL A 306 7.43 15.83 -7.78
CA VAL A 306 6.35 14.94 -8.21
C VAL A 306 5.09 15.76 -8.47
N LYS A 307 4.51 15.59 -9.65
CA LYS A 307 3.23 16.23 -10.04
C LYS A 307 2.11 15.20 -9.98
N TRP A 308 0.95 15.60 -9.49
CA TRP A 308 -0.26 14.78 -9.42
C TRP A 308 -1.52 15.55 -9.77
#